data_bc8add9ab756f99fc74310631cb75da6
#
_entry.id   bc8add9ab756f99fc74310631cb75da6
#
_cell.length_a   1.000
_cell.length_b   1.000
_cell.length_c   1.000
_cell.angle_alpha   90.00
_cell.angle_beta   90.00
_cell.angle_gamma   90.00
#
_symmetry.space_group_name_H-M   'P 1'
#
loop_
_entity.id
_entity.type
_entity.pdbx_description
1 polymer ?
#
loop_
_entity_poly.entity_id
_entity_poly.type
_entity_poly.pdbx_seq_one_letter_code
_entity_poly.pdbx_strand_id
1 'polypeptide(L)'
;MISKNFLVVIFTLSLSFSLLSQNQIELEWNNVKYNGVEVISFDKSVYLNQYNGLPSFQKNTQISEEFYYDINIVNITYIPVTESEKLKLNQIKVPKQISYSSELLKSSDNYFNRILIFPYIKNGNEYQKIQTFTIEETSEKTIKKSRKKSEKINSVLQNGNWYKISVSENAVYKLTLSDLQSLGINTTNLSVSSIRLYGNGGGMLPRLNSDYRDEDLQENAIEIIDNNNNGIFEDGDLILFYGQSVSQWTPYNNFIGKFNHHKHLYDDFNYYFITINSSGNAKRIKNYVSSLKNAEQKSFDVFNDLQYHELDLINFIQSGEQWYGEEFDAELTQSFNFNVPNINGNTAVYIKSNVAARASSTPSFSYSRNGNQFMNVSLGTVSYGYADDFATIASVE
;
A
#
# COMPACT_ATOMS: atom_id res chain seq x y z
N MET A 1 72.60 -23.27 50.80
CA MET A 1 72.29 -21.87 50.43
C MET A 1 71.66 -21.89 49.03
N ILE A 2 70.34 -21.95 48.98
CA ILE A 2 69.60 -22.16 47.74
C ILE A 2 68.93 -20.80 47.31
N SER A 3 69.42 -20.26 46.23
CA SER A 3 68.87 -19.01 45.64
C SER A 3 67.55 -19.33 44.88
N LYS A 4 66.45 -18.71 45.35
CA LYS A 4 65.14 -18.73 44.59
C LYS A 4 65.14 -17.60 43.59
N ASN A 5 65.18 -17.95 42.29
CA ASN A 5 64.90 -17.04 41.25
C ASN A 5 63.38 -16.93 41.05
N PHE A 6 62.83 -15.73 41.24
CA PHE A 6 61.43 -15.42 41.06
C PHE A 6 61.26 -14.94 39.59
N LEU A 7 60.60 -15.76 38.77
CA LEU A 7 60.29 -15.41 37.37
C LEU A 7 58.99 -14.62 37.39
N VAL A 8 59.02 -13.32 37.09
CA VAL A 8 57.86 -12.49 36.91
C VAL A 8 57.44 -12.59 35.43
N VAL A 9 56.35 -13.29 35.17
CA VAL A 9 55.72 -13.32 33.84
C VAL A 9 54.77 -12.12 33.74
N ILE A 10 55.15 -11.11 32.95
CA ILE A 10 54.28 -9.98 32.64
C ILE A 10 53.39 -10.43 31.47
N PHE A 11 52.11 -10.64 31.77
CA PHE A 11 51.09 -10.89 30.75
C PHE A 11 50.66 -9.54 30.16
N THR A 12 51.19 -9.15 29.02
CA THR A 12 50.68 -8.01 28.24
C THR A 12 49.44 -8.43 27.49
N LEU A 13 48.28 -8.01 27.99
CA LEU A 13 47.00 -8.14 27.29
C LEU A 13 47.01 -7.12 26.16
N SER A 14 47.36 -7.55 24.93
CA SER A 14 47.16 -6.72 23.74
C SER A 14 45.68 -6.72 23.40
N LEU A 15 44.96 -5.70 23.85
CA LEU A 15 43.67 -5.34 23.23
C LEU A 15 43.93 -4.91 21.80
N SER A 16 43.72 -5.81 20.87
CA SER A 16 43.60 -5.46 19.47
C SER A 16 42.23 -4.77 19.25
N PHE A 17 42.20 -3.45 19.41
CA PHE A 17 41.15 -2.65 18.81
C PHE A 17 41.31 -2.80 17.29
N SER A 18 40.43 -3.58 16.66
CA SER A 18 40.21 -3.47 15.25
C SER A 18 39.56 -2.09 14.97
N LEU A 19 40.39 -1.12 14.59
CA LEU A 19 39.97 0.11 13.95
C LEU A 19 39.26 -0.30 12.65
N LEU A 20 37.96 -0.52 12.69
CA LEU A 20 37.12 -0.51 11.53
C LEU A 20 37.28 0.88 10.91
N SER A 21 37.94 0.97 9.77
CA SER A 21 38.05 2.18 8.99
C SER A 21 36.64 2.64 8.64
N GLN A 22 36.09 3.56 9.41
CA GLN A 22 34.85 4.23 9.10
C GLN A 22 35.10 5.12 7.90
N ASN A 23 34.73 4.64 6.69
CA ASN A 23 34.86 5.45 5.49
C ASN A 23 33.81 6.55 5.52
N GLN A 24 34.25 7.78 5.73
CA GLN A 24 33.45 8.97 5.55
C GLN A 24 33.02 9.07 4.08
N ILE A 25 31.73 9.28 3.84
CA ILE A 25 31.14 9.46 2.53
C ILE A 25 30.94 10.96 2.31
N GLU A 26 31.43 11.48 1.22
CA GLU A 26 31.21 12.85 0.76
C GLU A 26 30.22 12.83 -0.41
N LEU A 27 29.23 13.73 -0.37
CA LEU A 27 28.31 13.97 -1.48
C LEU A 27 28.82 15.14 -2.31
N GLU A 28 29.42 14.83 -3.46
CA GLU A 28 29.84 15.83 -4.42
C GLU A 28 28.63 16.33 -5.22
N TRP A 29 28.06 17.45 -4.76
CA TRP A 29 26.85 18.01 -5.34
C TRP A 29 27.11 18.65 -6.69
N ASN A 30 26.39 18.21 -7.71
CA ASN A 30 26.47 18.70 -9.09
C ASN A 30 25.09 19.19 -9.55
N ASN A 31 25.07 20.32 -10.23
CA ASN A 31 23.91 20.86 -10.92
C ASN A 31 24.15 20.82 -12.42
N VAL A 32 23.43 19.97 -13.12
CA VAL A 32 23.53 19.81 -14.57
C VAL A 32 22.24 20.31 -15.22
N LYS A 33 22.35 21.12 -16.27
CA LYS A 33 21.20 21.46 -17.10
C LYS A 33 21.01 20.42 -18.20
N TYR A 34 19.88 19.72 -18.16
CA TYR A 34 19.48 18.79 -19.19
C TYR A 34 18.18 19.27 -19.84
N ASN A 35 18.21 19.54 -21.16
CA ASN A 35 17.06 20.09 -21.90
C ASN A 35 16.42 21.34 -21.23
N GLY A 36 17.24 22.22 -20.67
CA GLY A 36 16.78 23.43 -19.98
C GLY A 36 16.28 23.22 -18.55
N VAL A 37 16.20 21.99 -18.08
CA VAL A 37 15.81 21.64 -16.71
C VAL A 37 17.06 21.43 -15.86
N GLU A 38 17.13 22.08 -14.71
CA GLU A 38 18.21 21.88 -13.74
C GLU A 38 18.01 20.57 -12.98
N VAL A 39 18.98 19.66 -13.14
CA VAL A 39 19.04 18.38 -12.44
C VAL A 39 20.13 18.46 -11.37
N ILE A 40 19.72 18.31 -10.13
CA ILE A 40 20.60 18.28 -8.96
C ILE A 40 20.99 16.82 -8.74
N SER A 41 22.27 16.51 -8.66
CA SER A 41 22.77 15.14 -8.52
C SER A 41 24.05 15.06 -7.69
N PHE A 42 24.43 13.85 -7.33
CA PHE A 42 25.74 13.46 -6.78
C PHE A 42 25.98 11.99 -7.12
N ASP A 43 27.17 11.46 -6.90
CA ASP A 43 27.46 10.03 -7.13
C ASP A 43 26.51 9.13 -6.31
N LYS A 44 25.97 8.09 -6.94
CA LYS A 44 24.97 7.17 -6.38
C LYS A 44 23.63 7.83 -6.00
N SER A 45 23.29 8.96 -6.64
CA SER A 45 21.99 9.56 -6.48
C SER A 45 20.91 8.76 -7.19
N VAL A 46 19.75 8.62 -6.50
CA VAL A 46 18.51 8.06 -7.06
C VAL A 46 17.38 9.06 -6.83
N TYR A 47 16.38 9.04 -7.70
CA TYR A 47 15.27 9.97 -7.62
C TYR A 47 13.99 9.22 -7.27
N LEU A 48 13.40 9.57 -6.15
CA LEU A 48 12.13 9.01 -5.69
C LEU A 48 11.01 10.00 -5.94
N ASN A 49 9.88 9.53 -6.45
CA ASN A 49 8.73 10.38 -6.81
C ASN A 49 8.27 11.30 -5.68
N GLN A 50 8.34 10.81 -4.44
CA GLN A 50 7.92 11.55 -3.25
C GLN A 50 8.79 12.78 -2.93
N TYR A 51 9.98 12.92 -3.54
CA TYR A 51 10.91 14.01 -3.26
C TYR A 51 11.01 15.05 -4.38
N ASN A 52 10.02 15.11 -5.27
CA ASN A 52 9.87 16.15 -6.29
C ASN A 52 11.15 16.42 -7.12
N GLY A 53 11.81 15.34 -7.57
CA GLY A 53 13.03 15.42 -8.37
C GLY A 53 14.28 15.89 -7.59
N LEU A 54 14.24 15.83 -6.23
CA LEU A 54 15.44 15.94 -5.40
C LEU A 54 16.09 14.57 -5.24
N PRO A 55 17.45 14.49 -5.27
CA PRO A 55 18.15 13.23 -5.19
C PRO A 55 18.17 12.66 -3.77
N SER A 56 18.19 11.34 -3.68
CA SER A 56 18.48 10.56 -2.48
C SER A 56 19.74 9.74 -2.71
N PHE A 57 20.53 9.52 -1.68
CA PHE A 57 21.69 8.64 -1.74
C PHE A 57 21.24 7.18 -1.61
N GLN A 58 21.78 6.31 -2.47
CA GLN A 58 21.57 4.87 -2.39
C GLN A 58 22.90 4.12 -2.36
N LYS A 59 23.01 3.16 -1.45
CA LYS A 59 24.09 2.19 -1.40
C LYS A 59 23.52 0.79 -1.29
N ASN A 60 23.93 -0.10 -2.19
CA ASN A 60 23.63 -1.53 -2.11
C ASN A 60 24.90 -2.28 -1.74
N THR A 61 24.87 -3.03 -0.66
CA THR A 61 25.98 -3.87 -0.21
C THR A 61 25.55 -5.32 -0.28
N GLN A 62 26.25 -6.15 -1.02
CA GLN A 62 26.00 -7.58 -1.04
C GLN A 62 26.35 -8.17 0.34
N ILE A 63 25.48 -8.99 0.86
CA ILE A 63 25.60 -9.60 2.19
C ILE A 63 25.49 -11.12 2.07
N SER A 64 25.94 -11.84 3.13
CA SER A 64 25.72 -13.28 3.22
C SER A 64 24.25 -13.61 3.45
N GLU A 65 23.84 -14.83 3.16
CA GLU A 65 22.44 -15.28 3.13
C GLU A 65 21.67 -15.14 4.47
N GLU A 66 22.34 -14.82 5.56
CA GLU A 66 21.72 -14.94 6.89
C GLU A 66 21.58 -13.62 7.65
N PHE A 67 22.25 -12.54 7.22
CA PHE A 67 22.35 -11.32 8.03
C PHE A 67 22.24 -10.06 7.20
N TYR A 68 21.51 -9.07 7.71
CA TYR A 68 21.58 -7.69 7.26
C TYR A 68 21.78 -6.78 8.47
N TYR A 69 22.28 -5.57 8.22
CA TYR A 69 22.65 -4.67 9.30
C TYR A 69 21.63 -3.54 9.41
N ASP A 70 21.24 -3.23 10.65
CA ASP A 70 20.66 -1.94 10.95
C ASP A 70 21.76 -0.89 10.98
N ILE A 71 21.43 0.35 10.66
CA ILE A 71 22.42 1.39 10.48
C ILE A 71 22.08 2.64 11.30
N ASN A 72 23.12 3.38 11.67
CA ASN A 72 23.03 4.78 12.06
C ASN A 72 23.85 5.64 11.10
N ILE A 73 23.38 6.87 10.90
CA ILE A 73 24.11 7.87 10.15
C ILE A 73 24.71 8.85 11.17
N VAL A 74 26.04 8.91 11.20
CA VAL A 74 26.81 9.69 12.18
C VAL A 74 27.81 10.61 11.49
N ASN A 75 28.47 11.49 12.25
CA ASN A 75 29.50 12.43 11.76
C ASN A 75 29.02 13.25 10.56
N ILE A 76 27.79 13.77 10.64
CA ILE A 76 27.12 14.46 9.54
C ILE A 76 27.58 15.92 9.51
N THR A 77 28.02 16.37 8.34
CA THR A 77 28.21 17.80 8.07
C THR A 77 27.19 18.28 7.06
N TYR A 78 26.78 19.53 7.19
CA TYR A 78 25.75 20.14 6.36
C TYR A 78 26.26 21.37 5.64
N ILE A 79 25.70 21.61 4.46
CA ILE A 79 25.87 22.84 3.69
C ILE A 79 24.50 23.45 3.36
N PRO A 80 24.44 24.77 3.08
CA PRO A 80 23.23 25.42 2.62
C PRO A 80 22.71 24.81 1.31
N VAL A 81 21.41 24.86 1.11
CA VAL A 81 20.76 24.51 -0.16
C VAL A 81 20.81 25.69 -1.13
N THR A 82 20.73 25.41 -2.44
CA THR A 82 20.58 26.43 -3.47
C THR A 82 19.14 26.95 -3.53
N GLU A 83 18.91 28.09 -4.20
CA GLU A 83 17.54 28.61 -4.36
C GLU A 83 16.65 27.66 -5.19
N SER A 84 17.20 26.95 -6.16
CA SER A 84 16.44 25.96 -6.92
C SER A 84 16.03 24.74 -6.08
N GLU A 85 16.90 24.28 -5.19
CA GLU A 85 16.56 23.22 -4.22
C GLU A 85 15.49 23.70 -3.25
N LYS A 86 15.58 24.92 -2.76
CA LYS A 86 14.63 25.52 -1.83
C LYS A 86 13.23 25.60 -2.40
N LEU A 87 13.09 25.95 -3.68
CA LEU A 87 11.80 25.94 -4.38
C LEU A 87 11.16 24.55 -4.41
N LYS A 88 11.96 23.50 -4.66
CA LYS A 88 11.49 22.12 -4.64
C LYS A 88 11.16 21.62 -3.23
N LEU A 89 11.99 21.97 -2.24
CA LEU A 89 11.81 21.60 -0.83
C LEU A 89 10.56 22.23 -0.21
N ASN A 90 10.16 23.41 -0.66
CA ASN A 90 8.92 24.05 -0.20
C ASN A 90 7.64 23.30 -0.64
N GLN A 91 7.75 22.42 -1.62
CA GLN A 91 6.62 21.64 -2.16
C GLN A 91 6.46 20.27 -1.51
N ILE A 92 7.39 19.89 -0.63
CA ILE A 92 7.38 18.60 0.06
C ILE A 92 7.52 18.77 1.58
N LYS A 93 7.17 17.73 2.32
CA LYS A 93 7.41 17.69 3.77
C LYS A 93 8.85 17.28 4.04
N VAL A 94 9.70 18.25 4.38
CA VAL A 94 11.11 18.01 4.72
C VAL A 94 11.23 17.62 6.20
N PRO A 95 11.91 16.52 6.54
CA PRO A 95 12.10 16.10 7.92
C PRO A 95 13.02 17.06 8.69
N LYS A 96 12.88 17.10 10.01
CA LYS A 96 13.78 17.87 10.92
C LYS A 96 15.10 17.16 11.20
N GLN A 97 15.14 15.85 10.99
CA GLN A 97 16.32 15.00 11.14
C GLN A 97 16.50 14.18 9.87
N ILE A 98 17.70 13.68 9.62
CA ILE A 98 17.97 12.86 8.44
C ILE A 98 17.04 11.66 8.40
N SER A 99 16.39 11.50 7.25
CA SER A 99 15.55 10.35 6.97
C SER A 99 16.35 9.31 6.21
N TYR A 100 16.46 8.12 6.77
CA TYR A 100 17.13 7.00 6.13
C TYR A 100 16.40 5.69 6.42
N SER A 101 16.64 4.70 5.57
CA SER A 101 16.17 3.33 5.74
C SER A 101 17.25 2.34 5.36
N SER A 102 17.22 1.18 6.01
CA SER A 102 18.00 0.00 5.64
C SER A 102 17.03 -1.14 5.39
N GLU A 103 17.12 -1.76 4.24
CA GLU A 103 16.21 -2.84 3.85
C GLU A 103 16.94 -3.97 3.13
N LEU A 104 16.45 -5.20 3.36
CA LEU A 104 16.95 -6.38 2.71
C LEU A 104 16.32 -6.53 1.33
N LEU A 105 17.16 -6.68 0.32
CA LEU A 105 16.74 -7.03 -1.04
C LEU A 105 17.26 -8.42 -1.41
N LYS A 106 16.46 -9.16 -2.15
CA LYS A 106 16.89 -10.39 -2.81
C LYS A 106 16.85 -10.19 -4.32
N SER A 107 17.96 -10.50 -4.99
CA SER A 107 18.05 -10.52 -6.45
C SER A 107 18.68 -11.84 -6.89
N SER A 108 17.90 -12.68 -7.56
CA SER A 108 18.26 -14.08 -7.83
C SER A 108 18.65 -14.79 -6.53
N ASP A 109 19.88 -15.30 -6.46
CA ASP A 109 20.40 -16.00 -5.28
C ASP A 109 21.23 -15.13 -4.35
N ASN A 110 21.32 -13.81 -4.63
CA ASN A 110 22.09 -12.87 -3.83
C ASN A 110 21.21 -12.00 -2.96
N TYR A 111 21.70 -11.70 -1.76
CA TYR A 111 21.08 -10.76 -0.85
C TYR A 111 21.88 -9.46 -0.80
N PHE A 112 21.17 -8.36 -0.67
CA PHE A 112 21.74 -7.02 -0.59
C PHE A 112 21.10 -6.26 0.57
N ASN A 113 21.92 -5.54 1.31
CA ASN A 113 21.45 -4.50 2.22
C ASN A 113 21.39 -3.19 1.42
N ARG A 114 20.17 -2.66 1.17
CA ARG A 114 19.95 -1.38 0.50
C ARG A 114 19.78 -0.30 1.55
N ILE A 115 20.62 0.70 1.49
CA ILE A 115 20.57 1.89 2.31
C ILE A 115 20.08 3.04 1.43
N LEU A 116 19.02 3.71 1.86
CA LEU A 116 18.49 4.92 1.26
C LEU A 116 18.56 6.06 2.25
N ILE A 117 19.07 7.22 1.84
CA ILE A 117 19.15 8.42 2.67
C ILE A 117 18.60 9.61 1.90
N PHE A 118 17.61 10.30 2.45
CA PHE A 118 17.17 11.60 1.94
C PHE A 118 18.03 12.68 2.59
N PRO A 119 18.93 13.34 1.82
CA PRO A 119 20.02 14.14 2.39
C PRO A 119 19.62 15.56 2.76
N TYR A 120 18.35 15.88 2.90
CA TYR A 120 17.87 17.22 3.25
C TYR A 120 17.14 17.23 4.58
N ILE A 121 17.36 18.30 5.35
CA ILE A 121 16.65 18.58 6.60
C ILE A 121 16.14 20.02 6.63
N LYS A 122 15.13 20.23 7.50
CA LYS A 122 14.66 21.57 7.85
C LYS A 122 15.04 21.89 9.29
N ASN A 123 15.99 22.80 9.46
CA ASN A 123 16.43 23.28 10.77
C ASN A 123 15.83 24.69 11.01
N GLY A 124 14.81 24.78 11.86
CA GLY A 124 14.05 26.00 12.04
C GLY A 124 13.34 26.42 10.74
N ASN A 125 13.70 27.59 10.20
CA ASN A 125 13.19 28.12 8.93
C ASN A 125 14.10 27.87 7.74
N GLU A 126 15.26 27.26 7.96
CA GLU A 126 16.28 27.04 6.93
C GLU A 126 16.34 25.58 6.51
N TYR A 127 16.64 25.36 5.23
CA TYR A 127 16.94 24.03 4.69
C TYR A 127 18.45 23.85 4.60
N GLN A 128 18.88 22.64 4.93
CA GLN A 128 20.28 22.22 4.83
C GLN A 128 20.34 20.88 4.13
N LYS A 129 21.47 20.59 3.48
CA LYS A 129 21.78 19.30 2.85
C LYS A 129 23.08 18.73 3.36
N ILE A 130 23.18 17.42 3.36
CA ILE A 130 24.38 16.69 3.79
C ILE A 130 25.52 16.99 2.82
N GLN A 131 26.71 17.29 3.36
CA GLN A 131 27.97 17.26 2.60
C GLN A 131 28.71 15.95 2.86
N THR A 132 28.92 15.61 4.15
CA THR A 132 29.59 14.37 4.50
C THR A 132 28.82 13.63 5.59
N PHE A 133 28.99 12.30 5.65
CA PHE A 133 28.45 11.47 6.70
C PHE A 133 29.20 10.13 6.79
N THR A 134 28.97 9.39 7.87
CA THR A 134 29.48 8.03 8.05
C THR A 134 28.31 7.10 8.32
N ILE A 135 28.34 5.92 7.71
CA ILE A 135 27.36 4.84 7.97
C ILE A 135 27.98 3.90 9.01
N GLU A 136 27.36 3.78 10.17
CA GLU A 136 27.70 2.79 11.19
C GLU A 136 26.69 1.66 11.18
N GLU A 137 27.18 0.44 11.11
CA GLU A 137 26.39 -0.76 11.32
C GLU A 137 26.17 -0.96 12.82
N THR A 138 24.90 -0.92 13.27
CA THR A 138 24.56 -0.88 14.70
C THR A 138 24.19 -2.22 15.28
N SER A 139 23.60 -3.09 14.47
CA SER A 139 23.22 -4.43 14.89
C SER A 139 23.12 -5.37 13.70
N GLU A 140 23.61 -6.57 13.88
CA GLU A 140 23.39 -7.67 12.97
C GLU A 140 21.96 -8.17 13.19
N LYS A 141 21.13 -8.01 12.15
CA LYS A 141 19.81 -8.64 12.15
C LYS A 141 19.93 -9.93 11.37
N THR A 142 19.70 -11.04 12.05
CA THR A 142 19.48 -12.30 11.36
C THR A 142 18.36 -12.04 10.35
N ILE A 143 18.63 -12.31 9.09
CA ILE A 143 17.54 -12.54 8.16
C ILE A 143 16.76 -13.65 8.88
N LYS A 144 15.73 -13.25 9.64
CA LYS A 144 14.74 -14.26 10.01
C LYS A 144 14.41 -14.81 8.63
N LYS A 145 14.99 -15.98 8.30
CA LYS A 145 14.51 -16.83 7.22
C LYS A 145 13.05 -16.69 7.41
N SER A 146 12.40 -15.88 6.50
CA SER A 146 10.98 -15.63 6.68
C SER A 146 10.57 -16.99 7.06
N ARG A 147 10.21 -17.21 8.33
CA ARG A 147 10.01 -18.57 8.81
C ARG A 147 9.26 -19.11 7.65
N LYS A 148 9.81 -20.09 6.89
CA LYS A 148 8.96 -20.80 5.97
C LYS A 148 7.77 -20.98 6.83
N LYS A 149 6.84 -20.01 6.70
CA LYS A 149 5.71 -19.88 7.60
C LYS A 149 5.19 -21.22 7.39
N SER A 150 5.36 -22.12 8.32
CA SER A 150 5.26 -23.59 8.14
C SER A 150 4.01 -23.69 7.33
N GLU A 151 4.19 -23.99 6.03
CA GLU A 151 3.09 -23.98 5.07
C GLU A 151 2.01 -24.68 5.84
N LYS A 152 0.92 -23.96 6.14
CA LYS A 152 -0.12 -24.51 6.98
C LYS A 152 -0.55 -25.75 6.22
N ILE A 153 0.01 -26.90 6.61
CA ILE A 153 -0.11 -28.17 5.86
C ILE A 153 -1.58 -28.53 5.71
N ASN A 154 -2.43 -27.94 6.58
CA ASN A 154 -3.86 -28.15 6.63
C ASN A 154 -4.60 -26.81 6.64
N SER A 155 -5.34 -26.51 5.57
CA SER A 155 -6.28 -25.40 5.53
C SER A 155 -7.45 -25.63 6.48
N VAL A 156 -8.08 -24.55 6.96
CA VAL A 156 -9.35 -24.63 7.71
C VAL A 156 -10.44 -25.32 6.88
N LEU A 157 -10.35 -25.24 5.55
CA LEU A 157 -11.28 -25.89 4.62
C LEU A 157 -11.11 -27.41 4.51
N GLN A 158 -10.06 -27.99 5.08
CA GLN A 158 -9.76 -29.42 4.94
C GLN A 158 -10.87 -30.33 5.50
N ASN A 159 -11.51 -29.86 6.56
CA ASN A 159 -12.53 -30.64 7.26
C ASN A 159 -13.81 -29.80 7.46
N GLY A 160 -14.94 -30.51 7.56
CA GLY A 160 -16.25 -29.90 7.78
C GLY A 160 -16.96 -29.52 6.47
N ASN A 161 -18.15 -28.99 6.61
CA ASN A 161 -18.95 -28.51 5.50
C ASN A 161 -18.82 -27.00 5.43
N TRP A 162 -18.54 -26.51 4.22
CA TRP A 162 -18.31 -25.10 3.95
C TRP A 162 -19.26 -24.58 2.89
N TYR A 163 -19.87 -23.44 3.14
CA TYR A 163 -20.86 -22.82 2.28
C TYR A 163 -20.38 -21.45 1.87
N LYS A 164 -20.23 -21.24 0.55
CA LYS A 164 -19.67 -20.03 -0.04
C LYS A 164 -20.77 -19.00 -0.27
N ILE A 165 -20.56 -17.77 0.18
CA ILE A 165 -21.41 -16.60 -0.11
C ILE A 165 -20.58 -15.52 -0.78
N SER A 166 -21.20 -14.72 -1.64
CA SER A 166 -20.56 -13.61 -2.35
C SER A 166 -21.08 -12.27 -1.87
N VAL A 167 -20.20 -11.26 -1.89
CA VAL A 167 -20.52 -9.86 -1.62
C VAL A 167 -19.88 -8.98 -2.71
N SER A 168 -20.58 -7.94 -3.14
CA SER A 168 -20.13 -7.01 -4.19
C SER A 168 -19.73 -5.65 -3.64
N GLU A 169 -20.20 -5.28 -2.45
CA GLU A 169 -20.04 -3.94 -1.89
C GLU A 169 -19.53 -3.98 -0.45
N ASN A 170 -18.98 -2.84 0.01
CA ASN A 170 -18.66 -2.63 1.42
C ASN A 170 -19.95 -2.32 2.18
N ALA A 171 -20.51 -3.30 2.87
CA ALA A 171 -21.78 -3.14 3.58
C ALA A 171 -21.91 -4.08 4.77
N VAL A 172 -22.89 -3.81 5.63
CA VAL A 172 -23.39 -4.77 6.60
C VAL A 172 -24.39 -5.69 5.90
N TYR A 173 -24.04 -6.95 5.81
CA TYR A 173 -24.89 -8.00 5.25
C TYR A 173 -25.66 -8.71 6.34
N LYS A 174 -26.86 -9.14 6.01
CA LYS A 174 -27.69 -9.99 6.87
C LYS A 174 -27.92 -11.35 6.20
N LEU A 175 -27.96 -12.39 7.02
CA LEU A 175 -28.42 -13.72 6.61
C LEU A 175 -29.54 -14.15 7.54
N THR A 176 -30.57 -14.73 6.93
CA THR A 176 -31.76 -15.26 7.60
C THR A 176 -31.72 -16.80 7.64
N LEU A 177 -32.65 -17.40 8.34
CA LEU A 177 -32.81 -18.86 8.32
C LEU A 177 -33.01 -19.40 6.90
N SER A 178 -33.83 -18.70 6.11
CA SER A 178 -34.08 -19.08 4.68
C SER A 178 -32.82 -19.03 3.84
N ASP A 179 -31.92 -18.05 4.10
CA ASP A 179 -30.64 -17.97 3.39
C ASP A 179 -29.75 -19.19 3.70
N LEU A 180 -29.67 -19.56 4.99
CA LEU A 180 -28.91 -20.75 5.40
C LEU A 180 -29.49 -22.05 4.79
N GLN A 181 -30.81 -22.18 4.77
CA GLN A 181 -31.47 -23.32 4.12
C GLN A 181 -31.21 -23.38 2.61
N SER A 182 -31.22 -22.23 1.95
CA SER A 182 -30.94 -22.11 0.51
C SER A 182 -29.50 -22.51 0.18
N LEU A 183 -28.56 -22.29 1.12
CA LEU A 183 -27.17 -22.77 1.02
C LEU A 183 -27.05 -24.30 1.26
N GLY A 184 -28.10 -24.98 1.72
CA GLY A 184 -28.11 -26.40 2.06
C GLY A 184 -27.62 -26.70 3.48
N ILE A 185 -27.61 -25.71 4.36
CA ILE A 185 -27.28 -25.91 5.78
C ILE A 185 -28.47 -26.57 6.49
N ASN A 186 -28.18 -27.65 7.25
CA ASN A 186 -29.19 -28.20 8.12
C ASN A 186 -29.43 -27.25 9.31
N THR A 187 -30.62 -26.67 9.35
CA THR A 187 -31.01 -25.69 10.37
C THR A 187 -31.78 -26.29 11.54
N THR A 188 -31.99 -27.61 11.57
CA THR A 188 -32.70 -28.27 12.68
C THR A 188 -31.91 -28.15 13.97
N ASN A 189 -32.46 -27.48 14.98
CA ASN A 189 -31.79 -27.17 16.26
C ASN A 189 -30.38 -26.59 16.09
N LEU A 190 -30.21 -25.69 15.13
CA LEU A 190 -28.94 -25.05 14.84
C LEU A 190 -28.55 -24.11 15.99
N SER A 191 -27.50 -24.46 16.74
CA SER A 191 -27.01 -23.59 17.82
C SER A 191 -26.37 -22.33 17.27
N VAL A 192 -26.78 -21.17 17.78
CA VAL A 192 -26.18 -19.87 17.43
C VAL A 192 -24.67 -19.82 17.71
N SER A 193 -24.20 -20.55 18.72
CA SER A 193 -22.77 -20.61 19.08
C SER A 193 -21.90 -21.38 18.08
N SER A 194 -22.51 -22.24 17.24
CA SER A 194 -21.78 -23.06 16.27
C SER A 194 -21.57 -22.39 14.91
N ILE A 195 -22.27 -21.29 14.64
CA ILE A 195 -22.18 -20.61 13.35
C ILE A 195 -20.91 -19.76 13.29
N ARG A 196 -20.12 -19.94 12.26
CA ARG A 196 -18.85 -19.24 12.02
C ARG A 196 -18.76 -18.72 10.60
N LEU A 197 -18.13 -17.58 10.43
CA LEU A 197 -17.86 -16.94 9.13
C LEU A 197 -16.37 -16.76 8.94
N TYR A 198 -15.87 -17.09 7.77
CA TYR A 198 -14.47 -16.95 7.40
C TYR A 198 -14.31 -16.15 6.12
N GLY A 199 -13.22 -15.38 6.01
CA GLY A 199 -12.86 -14.58 4.83
C GLY A 199 -11.65 -13.70 5.14
N ASN A 200 -10.95 -13.25 4.09
CA ASN A 200 -9.70 -12.50 4.24
C ASN A 200 -9.82 -11.02 3.88
N GLY A 201 -11.03 -10.46 3.94
CA GLY A 201 -11.29 -9.09 3.53
C GLY A 201 -11.43 -8.94 2.02
N GLY A 202 -11.34 -7.72 1.53
CA GLY A 202 -11.48 -7.38 0.10
C GLY A 202 -10.17 -6.93 -0.53
N GLY A 203 -10.23 -6.66 -1.84
CA GLY A 203 -9.11 -6.15 -2.63
C GLY A 203 -8.22 -7.24 -3.23
N MET A 204 -7.25 -6.77 -4.01
CA MET A 204 -6.28 -7.64 -4.68
C MET A 204 -5.27 -8.20 -3.69
N LEU A 205 -4.79 -9.42 -3.94
CA LEU A 205 -3.62 -9.93 -3.27
C LEU A 205 -2.39 -9.05 -3.59
N PRO A 206 -1.45 -8.91 -2.64
CA PRO A 206 -0.21 -8.19 -2.90
C PRO A 206 0.55 -8.78 -4.09
N ARG A 207 1.13 -7.91 -4.92
CA ARG A 207 1.92 -8.32 -6.10
C ARG A 207 3.23 -9.02 -5.73
N LEU A 208 3.87 -8.54 -4.67
CA LEU A 208 5.14 -9.09 -4.22
C LEU A 208 4.91 -10.26 -3.27
N ASN A 209 5.62 -11.36 -3.48
CA ASN A 209 5.57 -12.51 -2.58
C ASN A 209 6.12 -12.22 -1.18
N SER A 210 6.89 -11.14 -1.03
CA SER A 210 7.40 -10.65 0.25
C SER A 210 6.35 -9.96 1.10
N ASP A 211 5.29 -9.44 0.48
CA ASP A 211 4.26 -8.69 1.17
C ASP A 211 3.35 -9.64 1.95
N TYR A 212 2.83 -9.11 3.06
CA TYR A 212 1.96 -9.89 3.93
C TYR A 212 0.67 -10.29 3.20
N ARG A 213 0.30 -11.54 3.32
CA ARG A 213 -1.01 -12.11 2.97
C ARG A 213 -1.36 -13.21 3.94
N ASP A 214 -2.65 -13.41 4.16
CA ASP A 214 -3.11 -14.54 4.96
C ASP A 214 -2.85 -15.84 4.22
N GLU A 215 -2.28 -16.83 4.91
CA GLU A 215 -2.01 -18.14 4.33
C GLU A 215 -3.25 -19.03 4.25
N ASP A 216 -4.29 -18.67 5.01
CA ASP A 216 -5.54 -19.40 5.10
C ASP A 216 -6.67 -18.45 5.46
N LEU A 217 -7.91 -18.90 5.33
CA LEU A 217 -9.08 -18.11 5.70
C LEU A 217 -9.08 -17.77 7.19
N GLN A 218 -9.39 -16.51 7.49
CA GLN A 218 -9.49 -15.98 8.84
C GLN A 218 -10.94 -15.99 9.31
N GLU A 219 -11.18 -16.38 10.56
CA GLU A 219 -12.52 -16.28 11.15
C GLU A 219 -12.86 -14.80 11.39
N ASN A 220 -14.02 -14.36 10.87
CA ASN A 220 -14.55 -13.01 11.03
C ASN A 220 -15.56 -12.96 12.18
N ALA A 221 -15.58 -11.82 12.88
CA ALA A 221 -16.58 -11.61 13.91
C ALA A 221 -17.94 -11.35 13.27
N ILE A 222 -18.98 -12.02 13.76
CA ILE A 222 -20.37 -11.84 13.37
C ILE A 222 -21.20 -11.44 14.57
N GLU A 223 -22.31 -10.74 14.34
CA GLU A 223 -23.37 -10.53 15.32
C GLU A 223 -24.52 -11.49 15.02
N ILE A 224 -25.05 -12.12 16.05
CA ILE A 224 -26.26 -12.94 15.92
C ILE A 224 -27.34 -12.31 16.77
N ILE A 225 -28.43 -11.95 16.13
CA ILE A 225 -29.65 -11.47 16.79
C ILE A 225 -30.52 -12.71 16.97
N ASP A 226 -30.56 -13.22 18.20
CA ASP A 226 -31.42 -14.30 18.67
C ASP A 226 -32.57 -13.64 19.42
N ASN A 227 -33.71 -13.51 18.77
CA ASN A 227 -34.82 -12.68 19.24
C ASN A 227 -35.47 -13.17 20.55
N ASN A 228 -35.44 -14.46 20.77
CA ASN A 228 -36.02 -15.06 21.99
C ASN A 228 -34.94 -15.53 22.99
N ASN A 229 -33.67 -15.37 22.67
CA ASN A 229 -32.51 -15.76 23.48
C ASN A 229 -32.51 -17.24 23.89
N ASN A 230 -33.01 -18.13 23.04
CA ASN A 230 -33.05 -19.55 23.34
C ASN A 230 -31.75 -20.33 22.91
N GLY A 231 -30.83 -19.65 22.18
CA GLY A 231 -29.60 -20.22 21.73
C GLY A 231 -29.72 -21.07 20.47
N ILE A 232 -30.88 -21.14 19.84
CA ILE A 232 -31.18 -21.84 18.60
C ILE A 232 -31.47 -20.83 17.50
N PHE A 233 -30.82 -20.96 16.35
CA PHE A 233 -31.06 -20.09 15.20
C PHE A 233 -32.33 -20.54 14.46
N GLU A 234 -33.32 -19.69 14.47
CA GLU A 234 -34.67 -20.01 13.94
C GLU A 234 -35.26 -18.84 13.14
N ASP A 235 -36.50 -18.97 12.71
CA ASP A 235 -37.16 -17.93 11.93
C ASP A 235 -37.33 -16.63 12.73
N GLY A 236 -36.96 -15.55 12.08
CA GLY A 236 -36.89 -14.22 12.71
C GLY A 236 -35.49 -13.83 13.22
N ASP A 237 -34.58 -14.77 13.41
CA ASP A 237 -33.21 -14.48 13.82
C ASP A 237 -32.35 -14.01 12.64
N LEU A 238 -31.29 -13.29 12.95
CA LEU A 238 -30.41 -12.69 11.94
C LEU A 238 -28.94 -12.92 12.28
N ILE A 239 -28.13 -13.20 11.24
CA ILE A 239 -26.68 -13.09 11.30
C ILE A 239 -26.31 -11.81 10.59
N LEU A 240 -25.54 -10.93 11.25
CA LEU A 240 -24.99 -9.72 10.67
C LEU A 240 -23.48 -9.80 10.60
N PHE A 241 -22.90 -9.39 9.46
CA PHE A 241 -21.46 -9.28 9.27
C PHE A 241 -21.12 -8.14 8.33
N TYR A 242 -19.90 -7.61 8.46
CA TYR A 242 -19.40 -6.61 7.54
C TYR A 242 -18.70 -7.30 6.37
N GLY A 243 -19.28 -7.17 5.19
CA GLY A 243 -18.69 -7.64 3.94
C GLY A 243 -17.88 -6.55 3.27
N GLN A 244 -16.73 -6.90 2.70
CA GLN A 244 -15.85 -5.99 1.98
C GLN A 244 -15.86 -6.30 0.50
N SER A 245 -15.96 -5.25 -0.32
CA SER A 245 -15.86 -5.34 -1.78
C SER A 245 -14.47 -5.78 -2.22
N VAL A 246 -14.39 -6.37 -3.39
CA VAL A 246 -13.12 -6.62 -4.10
C VAL A 246 -12.47 -5.32 -4.58
N SER A 247 -13.27 -4.33 -4.94
CA SER A 247 -12.80 -2.99 -5.34
C SER A 247 -12.64 -2.10 -4.11
N GLN A 248 -11.59 -1.29 -4.10
CA GLN A 248 -11.25 -0.48 -2.94
C GLN A 248 -10.97 0.97 -3.32
N TRP A 249 -11.28 1.87 -2.37
CA TRP A 249 -10.89 3.26 -2.42
C TRP A 249 -9.77 3.52 -1.44
N THR A 250 -8.70 4.15 -1.90
CA THR A 250 -7.58 4.57 -1.05
C THR A 250 -7.38 6.07 -1.11
N PRO A 251 -7.07 6.75 0.01
CA PRO A 251 -6.75 8.17 -0.02
C PRO A 251 -5.56 8.44 -0.95
N TYR A 252 -5.65 9.52 -1.71
CA TYR A 252 -4.57 9.93 -2.59
C TYR A 252 -3.55 10.81 -1.82
N ASN A 253 -2.36 10.29 -1.57
CA ASN A 253 -1.17 11.02 -1.09
C ASN A 253 -1.43 12.08 -0.01
N ASN A 254 -2.23 11.81 1.00
CA ASN A 254 -2.60 12.76 2.07
C ASN A 254 -3.38 14.01 1.61
N PHE A 255 -3.85 14.08 0.37
CA PHE A 255 -4.78 15.13 -0.05
C PHE A 255 -6.17 14.83 0.52
N ILE A 256 -6.69 15.79 1.30
CA ILE A 256 -8.04 15.68 1.86
C ILE A 256 -9.05 15.70 0.71
N GLY A 257 -9.91 14.69 0.66
CA GLY A 257 -11.02 14.62 -0.29
C GLY A 257 -10.68 14.01 -1.65
N LYS A 258 -9.44 13.59 -1.89
CA LYS A 258 -9.06 12.87 -3.12
C LYS A 258 -8.80 11.39 -2.84
N PHE A 259 -9.29 10.54 -3.73
CA PHE A 259 -9.22 9.09 -3.60
C PHE A 259 -8.83 8.43 -4.92
N ASN A 260 -8.14 7.29 -4.81
CA ASN A 260 -7.93 6.38 -5.93
C ASN A 260 -8.90 5.21 -5.82
N HIS A 261 -9.54 4.87 -6.92
CA HIS A 261 -10.28 3.62 -7.07
C HIS A 261 -9.35 2.52 -7.57
N HIS A 262 -9.45 1.34 -6.98
CA HIS A 262 -8.72 0.14 -7.37
C HIS A 262 -9.73 -0.97 -7.63
N LYS A 263 -9.98 -1.24 -8.91
CA LYS A 263 -10.82 -2.36 -9.32
C LYS A 263 -10.03 -3.67 -9.21
N HIS A 264 -10.72 -4.73 -8.83
CA HIS A 264 -10.13 -6.08 -8.84
C HIS A 264 -10.07 -6.61 -10.27
N LEU A 265 -8.90 -7.14 -10.68
CA LEU A 265 -8.64 -7.52 -12.08
C LEU A 265 -9.25 -8.87 -12.49
N TYR A 266 -9.72 -9.68 -11.55
CA TYR A 266 -10.08 -11.07 -11.80
C TYR A 266 -11.52 -11.43 -11.42
N ASP A 267 -12.15 -10.67 -10.51
CA ASP A 267 -13.49 -10.99 -10.01
C ASP A 267 -14.21 -9.70 -9.57
N ASP A 268 -15.52 -9.69 -9.71
CA ASP A 268 -16.39 -8.60 -9.23
C ASP A 268 -16.98 -8.89 -7.84
N PHE A 269 -16.73 -10.08 -7.31
CA PHE A 269 -17.24 -10.53 -6.02
C PHE A 269 -16.12 -10.92 -5.07
N ASN A 270 -16.27 -10.56 -3.82
CA ASN A 270 -15.52 -11.13 -2.71
C ASN A 270 -16.32 -12.27 -2.08
N TYR A 271 -15.64 -13.24 -1.47
CA TYR A 271 -16.25 -14.44 -0.97
C TYR A 271 -15.97 -14.66 0.50
N TYR A 272 -17.04 -15.02 1.21
CA TYR A 272 -17.00 -15.47 2.58
C TYR A 272 -17.49 -16.92 2.65
N PHE A 273 -17.09 -17.61 3.71
CA PHE A 273 -17.38 -19.02 3.89
C PHE A 273 -18.02 -19.22 5.26
N ILE A 274 -19.19 -19.84 5.27
CA ILE A 274 -19.92 -20.22 6.49
C ILE A 274 -19.62 -21.70 6.78
N THR A 275 -19.41 -21.99 8.06
CA THR A 275 -19.37 -23.37 8.55
C THR A 275 -20.08 -23.47 9.88
N ILE A 276 -20.59 -24.68 10.15
CA ILE A 276 -21.22 -25.00 11.44
C ILE A 276 -20.23 -25.88 12.21
N ASN A 277 -19.67 -25.30 13.27
CA ASN A 277 -18.66 -25.97 14.08
C ASN A 277 -18.79 -25.55 15.55
N SER A 278 -19.03 -26.51 16.40
CA SER A 278 -19.23 -26.31 17.85
C SER A 278 -17.93 -26.34 18.66
N SER A 279 -16.76 -26.55 18.02
CA SER A 279 -15.47 -26.61 18.72
C SER A 279 -14.95 -25.21 19.06
N GLY A 280 -14.71 -24.94 20.34
CA GLY A 280 -14.19 -23.66 20.81
C GLY A 280 -15.18 -22.49 20.69
N ASN A 281 -14.72 -21.29 21.03
CA ASN A 281 -15.56 -20.08 21.00
C ASN A 281 -15.53 -19.44 19.61
N ALA A 282 -16.70 -19.28 18.99
CA ALA A 282 -16.85 -18.56 17.74
C ALA A 282 -16.62 -17.06 17.95
N LYS A 283 -16.00 -16.39 16.95
CA LYS A 283 -15.81 -14.93 17.00
C LYS A 283 -17.14 -14.20 16.92
N ARG A 284 -17.34 -13.23 17.82
CA ARG A 284 -18.51 -12.37 17.87
C ARG A 284 -18.10 -10.91 17.91
N ILE A 285 -18.93 -10.05 17.34
CA ILE A 285 -18.80 -8.60 17.47
C ILE A 285 -18.95 -8.24 18.94
N LYS A 286 -18.03 -7.45 19.45
CA LYS A 286 -18.04 -7.01 20.85
C LYS A 286 -18.71 -5.67 20.98
N ASN A 287 -19.61 -5.52 21.93
CA ASN A 287 -20.14 -4.23 22.30
C ASN A 287 -19.03 -3.36 22.89
N TYR A 288 -18.88 -2.16 22.32
CA TYR A 288 -17.96 -1.16 22.83
C TYR A 288 -18.74 -0.07 23.56
N VAL A 289 -18.49 0.07 24.83
CA VAL A 289 -19.05 1.18 25.63
C VAL A 289 -18.03 2.31 25.61
N SER A 290 -18.38 3.41 24.93
CA SER A 290 -17.54 4.61 24.94
C SER A 290 -17.50 5.22 26.35
N SER A 291 -16.32 5.36 26.93
CA SER A 291 -16.10 6.00 28.22
C SER A 291 -15.95 7.52 28.13
N LEU A 292 -16.17 8.12 26.98
CA LEU A 292 -15.97 9.55 26.76
C LEU A 292 -17.08 10.36 27.46
N LYS A 293 -16.89 10.66 28.74
CA LYS A 293 -17.80 11.49 29.54
C LYS A 293 -17.82 12.97 29.15
N ASN A 294 -16.85 13.47 28.38
CA ASN A 294 -16.69 14.89 28.02
C ASN A 294 -16.21 15.08 26.58
N ALA A 295 -16.59 14.20 25.63
CA ALA A 295 -16.32 14.45 24.23
C ALA A 295 -17.14 15.66 23.76
N GLU A 296 -16.47 16.66 23.19
CA GLU A 296 -17.16 17.67 22.38
C GLU A 296 -18.02 16.95 21.34
N GLN A 297 -19.30 17.20 21.35
CA GLN A 297 -20.21 16.61 20.37
C GLN A 297 -19.93 17.28 19.02
N LYS A 298 -19.13 16.62 18.18
CA LYS A 298 -18.91 17.05 16.80
C LYS A 298 -20.01 16.47 15.93
N SER A 299 -20.81 17.34 15.34
CA SER A 299 -21.73 16.96 14.28
C SER A 299 -21.01 17.05 12.93
N PHE A 300 -21.06 15.99 12.14
CA PHE A 300 -20.61 15.96 10.77
C PHE A 300 -21.85 15.90 9.88
N ASP A 301 -22.02 16.92 9.07
CA ASP A 301 -23.15 17.08 8.14
C ASP A 301 -22.71 16.94 6.67
N VAL A 302 -21.44 16.69 6.43
CA VAL A 302 -20.84 16.49 5.12
C VAL A 302 -19.98 15.24 5.08
N PHE A 303 -19.95 14.56 3.94
CA PHE A 303 -19.10 13.40 3.68
C PHE A 303 -18.62 13.41 2.22
N ASN A 304 -17.59 12.62 1.93
CA ASN A 304 -17.13 12.42 0.55
C ASN A 304 -17.96 11.31 -0.07
N ASP A 305 -18.72 11.62 -1.11
CA ASP A 305 -19.37 10.63 -1.97
C ASP A 305 -18.36 10.19 -3.02
N LEU A 306 -18.19 8.88 -3.20
CA LEU A 306 -17.21 8.27 -4.09
C LEU A 306 -17.94 7.37 -5.08
N GLN A 307 -17.89 7.73 -6.35
CA GLN A 307 -18.52 6.97 -7.43
C GLN A 307 -17.49 6.66 -8.51
N TYR A 308 -17.67 5.58 -9.23
CA TYR A 308 -16.82 5.21 -10.36
C TYR A 308 -17.64 4.60 -11.49
N HIS A 309 -17.09 4.72 -12.69
CA HIS A 309 -17.49 3.99 -13.87
C HIS A 309 -16.23 3.41 -14.49
N GLU A 310 -16.11 2.09 -14.49
CA GLU A 310 -14.93 1.38 -14.96
C GLU A 310 -15.37 0.01 -15.48
N LEU A 311 -15.34 -0.12 -16.82
CA LEU A 311 -15.63 -1.36 -17.53
C LEU A 311 -14.32 -1.91 -18.10
N ASP A 312 -14.10 -3.21 -17.95
CA ASP A 312 -12.94 -3.90 -18.51
C ASP A 312 -13.34 -4.60 -19.82
N LEU A 313 -13.52 -3.82 -20.88
CA LEU A 313 -14.01 -4.32 -22.18
C LEU A 313 -12.87 -4.60 -23.15
N ILE A 314 -11.83 -3.73 -23.14
CA ILE A 314 -10.78 -3.74 -24.17
C ILE A 314 -9.42 -3.80 -23.51
N ASN A 315 -8.63 -4.81 -23.89
CA ASN A 315 -7.20 -4.85 -23.63
C ASN A 315 -6.47 -4.71 -24.97
N PHE A 316 -5.73 -3.62 -25.16
CA PHE A 316 -5.15 -3.28 -26.46
C PHE A 316 -4.15 -4.31 -26.97
N ILE A 317 -3.38 -4.91 -26.10
CA ILE A 317 -2.33 -5.88 -26.49
C ILE A 317 -2.72 -7.32 -26.16
N GLN A 318 -3.95 -7.54 -25.72
CA GLN A 318 -4.47 -8.83 -25.25
C GLN A 318 -3.60 -9.48 -24.18
N SER A 319 -2.91 -8.64 -23.38
CA SER A 319 -2.00 -9.03 -22.32
C SER A 319 -1.86 -7.91 -21.29
N GLY A 320 -1.52 -8.26 -20.05
CA GLY A 320 -1.26 -7.29 -18.97
C GLY A 320 -2.51 -6.90 -18.18
N GLU A 321 -2.33 -5.88 -17.38
CA GLU A 321 -3.29 -5.49 -16.34
C GLU A 321 -4.19 -4.31 -16.75
N GLN A 322 -3.86 -3.63 -17.86
CA GLN A 322 -4.58 -2.42 -18.28
C GLN A 322 -5.71 -2.76 -19.23
N TRP A 323 -6.92 -2.55 -18.74
CA TRP A 323 -8.14 -2.66 -19.50
C TRP A 323 -8.80 -1.30 -19.61
N TYR A 324 -9.59 -1.11 -20.67
CA TYR A 324 -10.34 0.11 -20.93
C TYR A 324 -11.80 -0.23 -21.19
N GLY A 325 -12.66 0.73 -20.94
CA GLY A 325 -14.09 0.61 -21.14
C GLY A 325 -14.51 0.92 -22.56
N GLU A 326 -15.23 2.00 -22.72
CA GLU A 326 -15.86 2.40 -23.95
C GLU A 326 -14.85 2.83 -25.01
N GLU A 327 -15.12 2.41 -26.24
CA GLU A 327 -14.36 2.75 -27.44
C GLU A 327 -14.96 3.98 -28.14
N PHE A 328 -14.09 4.92 -28.51
CA PHE A 328 -14.42 6.14 -29.22
C PHE A 328 -13.97 6.02 -30.70
N ASP A 329 -14.50 5.03 -31.43
CA ASP A 329 -14.19 4.81 -32.84
C ASP A 329 -15.34 5.29 -33.74
N ALA A 330 -16.46 4.58 -33.76
CA ALA A 330 -17.63 4.96 -34.53
C ALA A 330 -18.49 6.02 -33.82
N GLU A 331 -18.61 5.91 -32.49
CA GLU A 331 -19.32 6.88 -31.67
C GLU A 331 -18.29 7.67 -30.85
N LEU A 332 -18.10 8.93 -31.24
CA LEU A 332 -17.08 9.80 -30.67
C LEU A 332 -17.54 10.55 -29.42
N THR A 333 -18.77 10.32 -28.95
CA THR A 333 -19.33 10.96 -27.76
C THR A 333 -20.02 9.94 -26.91
N GLN A 334 -19.52 9.80 -25.64
CA GLN A 334 -20.11 8.93 -24.62
C GLN A 334 -20.62 9.78 -23.45
N SER A 335 -21.69 9.33 -22.81
CA SER A 335 -22.28 10.02 -21.66
C SER A 335 -22.36 9.10 -20.45
N PHE A 336 -21.88 9.59 -19.30
CA PHE A 336 -21.88 8.87 -18.04
C PHE A 336 -22.71 9.63 -17.01
N ASN A 337 -23.59 8.94 -16.32
CA ASN A 337 -24.46 9.55 -15.32
C ASN A 337 -24.01 9.16 -13.91
N PHE A 338 -23.70 10.18 -13.11
CA PHE A 338 -23.39 10.04 -11.69
C PHE A 338 -24.48 10.74 -10.89
N ASN A 339 -25.16 9.98 -10.04
CA ASN A 339 -26.22 10.55 -9.19
C ASN A 339 -25.62 11.07 -7.89
N VAL A 340 -25.58 12.39 -7.74
CA VAL A 340 -25.03 13.08 -6.55
C VAL A 340 -26.14 13.96 -5.96
N PRO A 341 -27.09 13.38 -5.17
CA PRO A 341 -28.32 14.08 -4.77
C PRO A 341 -28.09 15.24 -3.84
N ASN A 342 -27.16 15.36 -3.03
CA ASN A 342 -27.01 16.41 -2.03
C ASN A 342 -25.64 17.10 -2.11
N ILE A 343 -25.21 17.43 -3.33
CA ILE A 343 -23.91 18.04 -3.56
C ILE A 343 -23.78 19.39 -2.81
N ASN A 344 -22.71 19.55 -2.06
CA ASN A 344 -22.35 20.83 -1.47
C ASN A 344 -21.73 21.73 -2.54
N GLY A 345 -22.48 22.73 -3.02
CA GLY A 345 -22.05 23.63 -4.09
C GLY A 345 -20.81 24.51 -3.76
N ASN A 346 -20.37 24.51 -2.50
CA ASN A 346 -19.19 25.27 -2.05
C ASN A 346 -17.90 24.43 -2.05
N THR A 347 -17.96 23.17 -2.43
CA THR A 347 -16.79 22.27 -2.46
C THR A 347 -16.49 21.82 -3.89
N ALA A 348 -15.20 21.60 -4.17
CA ALA A 348 -14.78 21.08 -5.46
C ALA A 348 -15.25 19.63 -5.66
N VAL A 349 -15.63 19.29 -6.88
CA VAL A 349 -15.85 17.92 -7.34
C VAL A 349 -14.61 17.51 -8.12
N TYR A 350 -14.01 16.39 -7.75
CA TYR A 350 -12.84 15.84 -8.44
C TYR A 350 -13.29 14.72 -9.37
N ILE A 351 -12.89 14.82 -10.63
CA ILE A 351 -13.18 13.80 -11.65
C ILE A 351 -11.82 13.29 -12.15
N LYS A 352 -11.54 12.02 -11.87
CA LYS A 352 -10.36 11.35 -12.41
C LYS A 352 -10.77 10.50 -13.59
N SER A 353 -10.03 10.63 -14.70
CA SER A 353 -10.25 9.84 -15.91
C SER A 353 -8.94 9.23 -16.39
N ASN A 354 -8.98 7.96 -16.78
CA ASN A 354 -7.89 7.26 -17.43
C ASN A 354 -8.31 6.97 -18.86
N VAL A 355 -7.54 7.47 -19.82
CA VAL A 355 -7.83 7.31 -21.25
C VAL A 355 -6.59 6.82 -21.98
N ALA A 356 -6.83 6.13 -23.09
CA ALA A 356 -5.77 5.68 -23.98
C ALA A 356 -6.15 5.92 -25.44
N ALA A 357 -5.16 6.15 -26.27
CA ALA A 357 -5.37 6.30 -27.70
C ALA A 357 -4.23 5.67 -28.51
N ARG A 358 -4.60 5.11 -29.66
CA ARG A 358 -3.68 4.64 -30.68
C ARG A 358 -3.94 5.38 -31.98
N ALA A 359 -3.19 6.45 -32.21
CA ALA A 359 -3.36 7.31 -33.37
C ALA A 359 -2.03 7.83 -33.91
N SER A 360 -1.91 7.99 -35.23
CA SER A 360 -0.76 8.60 -35.90
C SER A 360 -0.82 10.15 -35.90
N SER A 361 -1.98 10.72 -35.60
CA SER A 361 -2.16 12.16 -35.35
C SER A 361 -2.54 12.39 -33.91
N THR A 362 -2.25 13.56 -33.34
CA THR A 362 -2.50 13.91 -31.95
C THR A 362 -3.98 13.74 -31.59
N PRO A 363 -4.36 12.70 -30.82
CA PRO A 363 -5.74 12.53 -30.37
C PRO A 363 -6.02 13.41 -29.15
N SER A 364 -7.28 13.76 -28.93
CA SER A 364 -7.69 14.50 -27.74
C SER A 364 -9.04 14.02 -27.21
N PHE A 365 -9.20 14.07 -25.88
CA PHE A 365 -10.46 13.83 -25.20
C PHE A 365 -10.95 15.14 -24.57
N SER A 366 -12.18 15.53 -24.92
CA SER A 366 -12.86 16.70 -24.36
C SER A 366 -13.92 16.26 -23.37
N TYR A 367 -13.94 16.87 -22.20
CA TYR A 367 -14.88 16.55 -21.13
C TYR A 367 -15.83 17.71 -20.91
N SER A 368 -17.11 17.40 -20.89
CA SER A 368 -18.17 18.39 -20.71
C SER A 368 -19.16 17.95 -19.63
N ARG A 369 -19.70 18.90 -18.88
CA ARG A 369 -20.79 18.70 -17.93
C ARG A 369 -21.99 19.55 -18.35
N ASN A 370 -23.12 18.91 -18.61
CA ASN A 370 -24.34 19.59 -19.03
C ASN A 370 -24.12 20.53 -20.25
N GLY A 371 -23.33 20.07 -21.22
CA GLY A 371 -23.02 20.81 -22.44
C GLY A 371 -21.85 21.82 -22.29
N ASN A 372 -21.34 22.06 -21.12
CA ASN A 372 -20.21 22.98 -20.90
C ASN A 372 -18.90 22.20 -20.77
N GLN A 373 -17.97 22.44 -21.69
CA GLN A 373 -16.64 21.84 -21.62
C GLN A 373 -15.85 22.43 -20.46
N PHE A 374 -15.22 21.56 -19.65
CA PHE A 374 -14.39 21.95 -18.51
C PHE A 374 -12.96 21.43 -18.59
N MET A 375 -12.67 20.44 -19.43
CA MET A 375 -11.34 19.88 -19.59
C MET A 375 -11.11 19.38 -21.01
N ASN A 376 -9.88 19.44 -21.49
CA ASN A 376 -9.40 18.83 -22.73
C ASN A 376 -8.04 18.19 -22.49
N VAL A 377 -7.83 16.96 -22.95
CA VAL A 377 -6.59 16.20 -22.78
C VAL A 377 -6.12 15.73 -24.13
N SER A 378 -4.95 16.19 -24.55
CA SER A 378 -4.27 15.71 -25.74
C SER A 378 -3.26 14.62 -25.39
N LEU A 379 -3.27 13.52 -26.13
CA LEU A 379 -2.31 12.42 -25.99
C LEU A 379 -1.26 12.50 -27.09
N GLY A 380 -0.12 11.83 -26.86
CA GLY A 380 0.90 11.66 -27.89
C GLY A 380 0.44 10.82 -29.07
N THR A 381 1.14 10.92 -30.16
CA THR A 381 0.98 10.04 -31.32
C THR A 381 1.79 8.75 -31.14
N VAL A 382 1.38 7.67 -31.77
CA VAL A 382 2.15 6.45 -31.92
C VAL A 382 2.65 6.31 -33.34
N SER A 383 3.91 5.92 -33.51
CA SER A 383 4.43 5.49 -34.80
C SER A 383 4.27 3.97 -34.88
N TYR A 384 3.64 3.43 -35.85
CA TYR A 384 3.32 2.00 -35.93
C TYR A 384 4.55 1.12 -36.19
N GLY A 385 5.74 1.50 -35.67
CA GLY A 385 6.97 0.74 -35.72
C GLY A 385 6.95 -0.45 -34.75
N TYR A 386 7.70 -1.48 -35.04
CA TYR A 386 7.77 -2.71 -34.22
C TYR A 386 8.26 -2.47 -32.76
N ALA A 387 9.09 -1.46 -32.57
CA ALA A 387 9.68 -1.13 -31.25
C ALA A 387 8.95 0.00 -30.51
N ASP A 388 7.86 0.51 -31.07
CA ASP A 388 7.14 1.66 -30.51
C ASP A 388 6.06 1.24 -29.53
N ASP A 389 5.66 2.18 -28.66
CA ASP A 389 4.54 1.99 -27.74
C ASP A 389 3.26 1.69 -28.55
N PHE A 390 2.51 0.70 -28.08
CA PHE A 390 1.28 0.30 -28.77
C PHE A 390 0.19 1.39 -28.70
N ALA A 391 0.11 2.09 -27.58
CA ALA A 391 -0.85 3.18 -27.35
C ALA A 391 -0.24 4.21 -26.39
N THR A 392 -0.75 5.44 -26.45
CA THR A 392 -0.46 6.46 -25.45
C THR A 392 -1.58 6.52 -24.43
N ILE A 393 -1.23 6.75 -23.17
CA ILE A 393 -2.15 6.80 -22.03
C ILE A 393 -2.05 8.13 -21.30
N ALA A 394 -3.16 8.59 -20.75
CA ALA A 394 -3.21 9.71 -19.83
C ALA A 394 -4.12 9.42 -18.64
N SER A 395 -3.69 9.85 -17.47
CA SER A 395 -4.51 9.93 -16.27
C SER A 395 -4.63 11.40 -15.91
N VAL A 396 -5.85 11.90 -15.86
CA VAL A 396 -6.17 13.32 -15.66
C VAL A 396 -7.18 13.50 -14.55
N GLU A 397 -7.11 14.65 -13.89
CA GLU A 397 -7.97 14.99 -12.76
C GLU A 397 -8.38 16.46 -12.79
#